data_86e65125e015969a46fbe1d8cc896cb2
#
_entry.id   86e65125e015969a46fbe1d8cc896cb2
#
_cell.length_a   1.000
_cell.length_b   1.000
_cell.length_c   1.000
_cell.angle_alpha   90.00
_cell.angle_beta   90.00
_cell.angle_gamma   90.00
#
_symmetry.space_group_name_H-M   'P 1'
#
loop_
_entity.id
_entity.type
_entity.pdbx_description
1 polymer ?
#
loop_
_entity_poly.entity_id
_entity_poly.type
_entity_poly.pdbx_seq_one_letter_code
_entity_poly.pdbx_strand_id
1 'polypeptide(L)'
;MILSLTLAVLAQAAAPAPTEPKRPPIVIQSATAGPISVHYLNIPWGPNTFAGMERAADGFYNKRAWPFARLETKGAATIDGKRLPAGNYALLFHPNTLENAGMSFEVRKIAVGEFLEPGNVMTLAPEGETMLRAPVRFETVPDTAPALAIELLPGKDATTLTVRYGDRRLVKELGS
;
A
#
# COMPACT_ATOMS: atom_id res chain seq x y z
N MET A 1 -46.51 -42.81 -47.53
CA MET A 1 -46.25 -41.38 -47.31
C MET A 1 -45.32 -41.29 -46.13
N ILE A 2 -44.03 -41.01 -46.34
CA ILE A 2 -43.01 -40.90 -45.27
C ILE A 2 -42.68 -39.41 -45.17
N LEU A 3 -43.02 -38.84 -44.04
CA LEU A 3 -42.69 -37.42 -43.69
C LEU A 3 -41.28 -37.37 -43.17
N SER A 4 -40.35 -36.79 -43.96
CA SER A 4 -38.98 -36.48 -43.44
C SER A 4 -39.02 -35.16 -42.65
N LEU A 5 -38.71 -35.23 -41.36
CA LEU A 5 -38.55 -34.07 -40.48
C LEU A 5 -37.09 -33.64 -40.53
N THR A 6 -36.79 -32.50 -41.18
CA THR A 6 -35.45 -31.93 -41.23
C THR A 6 -35.27 -31.06 -40.00
N LEU A 7 -34.38 -31.49 -39.08
CA LEU A 7 -33.99 -30.73 -37.87
C LEU A 7 -32.92 -29.71 -38.23
N ALA A 8 -33.28 -28.42 -38.29
CA ALA A 8 -32.30 -27.33 -38.44
C ALA A 8 -31.63 -27.05 -37.13
N VAL A 9 -30.34 -27.39 -36.99
CA VAL A 9 -29.49 -27.01 -35.84
C VAL A 9 -29.01 -25.58 -36.06
N LEU A 10 -29.60 -24.63 -35.35
CA LEU A 10 -29.09 -23.26 -35.26
C LEU A 10 -27.82 -23.26 -34.44
N ALA A 11 -26.66 -23.13 -35.08
CA ALA A 11 -25.41 -22.86 -34.38
C ALA A 11 -25.44 -21.44 -33.78
N GLN A 12 -25.63 -21.36 -32.49
CA GLN A 12 -25.53 -20.11 -31.76
C GLN A 12 -24.04 -19.75 -31.67
N ALA A 13 -23.61 -18.71 -32.40
CA ALA A 13 -22.28 -18.18 -32.29
C ALA A 13 -22.08 -17.65 -30.85
N ALA A 14 -21.15 -18.25 -30.10
CA ALA A 14 -20.79 -17.80 -28.77
C ALA A 14 -20.28 -16.35 -28.84
N ALA A 15 -20.88 -15.45 -28.09
CA ALA A 15 -20.38 -14.09 -27.97
C ALA A 15 -18.93 -14.12 -27.45
N PRO A 16 -18.01 -13.28 -27.98
CA PRO A 16 -16.65 -13.22 -27.48
C PRO A 16 -16.65 -12.90 -25.99
N ALA A 17 -15.86 -13.66 -25.21
CA ALA A 17 -15.71 -13.43 -23.80
C ALA A 17 -15.24 -11.99 -23.53
N PRO A 18 -15.79 -11.29 -22.53
CA PRO A 18 -15.37 -9.94 -22.20
C PRO A 18 -13.88 -9.95 -21.91
N THR A 19 -13.12 -9.14 -22.66
CA THR A 19 -11.68 -8.96 -22.43
C THR A 19 -11.49 -8.30 -21.09
N GLU A 20 -10.91 -8.98 -20.11
CA GLU A 20 -10.58 -8.38 -18.83
C GLU A 20 -9.67 -7.16 -19.06
N PRO A 21 -9.97 -6.01 -18.42
CA PRO A 21 -9.13 -4.84 -18.55
C PRO A 21 -7.72 -5.16 -18.02
N LYS A 22 -6.73 -4.99 -18.89
CA LYS A 22 -5.33 -5.25 -18.56
C LYS A 22 -4.92 -4.37 -17.39
N ARG A 23 -4.62 -4.97 -16.24
CA ARG A 23 -4.16 -4.24 -15.05
C ARG A 23 -2.85 -3.54 -15.37
N PRO A 24 -2.67 -2.27 -14.95
CA PRO A 24 -1.41 -1.58 -15.13
C PRO A 24 -0.28 -2.33 -14.40
N PRO A 25 0.94 -2.28 -14.92
CA PRO A 25 2.07 -2.93 -14.27
C PRO A 25 2.36 -2.29 -12.91
N ILE A 26 2.75 -3.14 -11.94
CA ILE A 26 3.22 -2.68 -10.65
C ILE A 26 4.67 -2.26 -10.81
N VAL A 27 4.96 -1.00 -10.53
CA VAL A 27 6.29 -0.39 -10.65
C VAL A 27 6.63 0.41 -9.39
N ILE A 28 7.92 0.66 -9.18
CA ILE A 28 8.36 1.56 -8.11
C ILE A 28 8.07 2.99 -8.53
N GLN A 29 7.37 3.71 -7.66
CA GLN A 29 7.14 5.15 -7.72
C GLN A 29 8.02 5.85 -6.68
N SER A 30 8.25 7.14 -6.88
CA SER A 30 9.01 7.96 -5.94
C SER A 30 8.39 9.33 -5.77
N ALA A 31 8.39 9.82 -4.53
CA ALA A 31 8.09 11.20 -4.18
C ALA A 31 9.29 11.78 -3.42
N THR A 32 9.64 13.03 -3.68
CA THR A 32 10.80 13.69 -3.06
C THR A 32 10.44 15.11 -2.63
N ALA A 33 10.87 15.48 -1.42
CA ALA A 33 10.76 16.84 -0.89
C ALA A 33 12.03 17.17 -0.08
N GLY A 34 12.87 18.04 -0.63
CA GLY A 34 14.16 18.39 -0.02
C GLY A 34 15.06 17.18 0.25
N PRO A 35 15.48 16.95 1.50
CA PRO A 35 16.34 15.82 1.85
C PRO A 35 15.59 14.49 2.01
N ILE A 36 14.27 14.47 1.85
CA ILE A 36 13.42 13.33 2.09
C ILE A 36 12.94 12.75 0.77
N SER A 37 13.06 11.43 0.60
CA SER A 37 12.51 10.68 -0.53
C SER A 37 11.72 9.47 -0.03
N VAL A 38 10.62 9.17 -0.68
CA VAL A 38 9.82 7.97 -0.42
C VAL A 38 9.67 7.19 -1.71
N HIS A 39 9.98 5.90 -1.65
CA HIS A 39 9.84 4.95 -2.75
C HIS A 39 8.75 3.93 -2.37
N TYR A 40 7.87 3.61 -3.30
CA TYR A 40 6.75 2.70 -3.05
C TYR A 40 6.30 1.99 -4.33
N LEU A 41 5.56 0.90 -4.19
CA LEU A 41 4.94 0.22 -5.30
C LEU A 41 3.53 0.77 -5.53
N ASN A 42 3.15 1.05 -6.77
CA ASN A 42 1.79 1.47 -7.14
C ASN A 42 0.82 0.28 -7.13
N ILE A 43 0.67 -0.36 -5.97
CA ILE A 43 -0.18 -1.54 -5.80
C ILE A 43 -1.64 -1.18 -6.11
N PRO A 44 -2.32 -1.87 -7.06
CA PRO A 44 -3.71 -1.60 -7.38
C PRO A 44 -4.62 -1.79 -6.16
N TRP A 45 -5.59 -0.88 -6.02
CA TRP A 45 -6.60 -0.99 -4.98
C TRP A 45 -7.50 -2.21 -5.21
N GLY A 46 -7.81 -2.89 -4.11
CA GLY A 46 -8.84 -3.93 -4.08
C GLY A 46 -9.69 -3.78 -2.83
N PRO A 47 -11.02 -3.86 -2.92
CA PRO A 47 -11.93 -3.61 -1.80
C PRO A 47 -11.71 -4.55 -0.60
N ASN A 48 -11.08 -5.69 -0.84
CA ASN A 48 -10.77 -6.67 0.21
C ASN A 48 -9.41 -6.47 0.88
N THR A 49 -8.56 -5.56 0.38
CA THR A 49 -7.17 -5.41 0.86
C THR A 49 -7.15 -4.95 2.32
N PHE A 50 -7.80 -3.83 2.63
CA PHE A 50 -7.90 -3.34 4.02
C PHE A 50 -8.86 -4.16 4.87
N ALA A 51 -9.99 -4.58 4.30
CA ALA A 51 -10.95 -5.42 5.02
C ALA A 51 -10.34 -6.74 5.50
N GLY A 52 -9.36 -7.29 4.78
CA GLY A 52 -8.56 -8.42 5.22
C GLY A 52 -7.66 -8.05 6.41
N MET A 53 -6.98 -6.90 6.35
CA MET A 53 -6.09 -6.43 7.42
C MET A 53 -6.84 -5.97 8.66
N GLU A 54 -7.96 -5.28 8.51
CA GLU A 54 -8.80 -4.81 9.62
C GLU A 54 -9.54 -5.95 10.34
N ARG A 55 -9.89 -7.02 9.63
CA ARG A 55 -10.57 -8.22 10.18
C ARG A 55 -9.62 -9.30 10.65
N ALA A 56 -8.35 -9.11 10.47
CA ALA A 56 -7.34 -10.14 10.68
C ALA A 56 -7.08 -10.46 12.17
N ALA A 57 -8.05 -10.30 13.06
CA ALA A 57 -7.91 -10.74 14.44
C ALA A 57 -7.49 -12.23 14.56
N ASP A 58 -7.81 -13.07 13.58
CA ASP A 58 -7.65 -14.52 13.70
C ASP A 58 -6.83 -15.21 12.59
N GLY A 59 -6.11 -14.48 11.74
CA GLY A 59 -5.56 -15.10 10.55
C GLY A 59 -4.10 -14.79 10.19
N PHE A 60 -3.76 -15.21 9.00
CA PHE A 60 -2.45 -15.06 8.36
C PHE A 60 -1.87 -13.63 8.41
N TYR A 61 -2.73 -12.61 8.38
CA TYR A 61 -2.34 -11.20 8.40
C TYR A 61 -1.95 -10.68 9.79
N ASN A 62 -2.37 -11.33 10.87
CA ASN A 62 -2.12 -10.91 12.26
C ASN A 62 -0.66 -10.80 12.63
N LYS A 63 0.19 -11.58 11.99
CA LYS A 63 1.59 -11.72 12.37
C LYS A 63 2.54 -11.04 11.38
N ARG A 64 2.03 -10.44 10.31
CA ARG A 64 2.88 -9.88 9.25
C ARG A 64 2.70 -8.39 9.14
N ALA A 65 3.79 -7.66 9.38
CA ALA A 65 3.89 -6.28 8.96
C ALA A 65 3.86 -6.21 7.43
N TRP A 66 3.11 -5.26 6.89
CA TRP A 66 3.10 -4.97 5.46
C TRP A 66 4.01 -3.77 5.17
N PRO A 67 5.19 -3.99 4.56
CA PRO A 67 6.06 -2.92 4.13
C PRO A 67 5.48 -2.29 2.86
N PHE A 68 5.00 -1.05 2.95
CA PHE A 68 4.37 -0.38 1.83
C PHE A 68 5.24 0.68 1.15
N ALA A 69 6.29 1.18 1.86
CA ALA A 69 7.19 2.16 1.32
C ALA A 69 8.58 2.13 2.00
N ARG A 70 9.58 2.65 1.29
CA ARG A 70 10.90 2.99 1.81
C ARG A 70 11.02 4.49 1.92
N LEU A 71 11.37 4.97 3.11
CA LEU A 71 11.71 6.36 3.37
C LEU A 71 13.23 6.49 3.42
N GLU A 72 13.78 7.45 2.70
CA GLU A 72 15.19 7.83 2.76
C GLU A 72 15.30 9.28 3.24
N THR A 73 16.20 9.52 4.20
CA THR A 73 16.51 10.85 4.69
C THR A 73 18.00 11.12 4.55
N LYS A 74 18.39 12.21 3.86
CA LYS A 74 19.78 12.64 3.72
C LYS A 74 20.31 13.41 4.93
N GLY A 75 19.42 13.88 5.80
CA GLY A 75 19.70 14.57 7.06
C GLY A 75 18.87 14.01 8.19
N ALA A 76 19.00 14.58 9.38
CA ALA A 76 18.08 14.25 10.46
C ALA A 76 16.68 14.74 10.11
N ALA A 77 15.66 13.93 10.39
CA ALA A 77 14.26 14.26 10.22
C ALA A 77 13.49 13.89 11.49
N THR A 78 12.22 14.31 11.56
CA THR A 78 11.29 13.85 12.61
C THR A 78 10.03 13.31 11.97
N ILE A 79 9.40 12.34 12.59
CA ILE A 79 8.06 11.87 12.24
C ILE A 79 7.25 11.67 13.53
N ASP A 80 6.07 12.29 13.60
CA ASP A 80 5.26 12.30 14.84
C ASP A 80 6.10 12.68 16.09
N GLY A 81 7.02 13.64 15.95
CA GLY A 81 7.93 14.10 17.03
C GLY A 81 9.12 13.16 17.31
N LYS A 82 9.19 11.98 16.70
CA LYS A 82 10.32 11.06 16.86
C LYS A 82 11.44 11.41 15.89
N ARG A 83 12.64 11.64 16.43
CA ARG A 83 13.83 11.92 15.60
C ARG A 83 14.29 10.67 14.85
N LEU A 84 14.52 10.85 13.56
CA LEU A 84 15.11 9.89 12.64
C LEU A 84 16.47 10.43 12.20
N PRO A 85 17.60 9.77 12.52
CA PRO A 85 18.90 10.09 11.91
C PRO A 85 18.84 9.95 10.37
N ALA A 86 19.82 10.51 9.66
CA ALA A 86 19.98 10.23 8.25
C ALA A 86 20.05 8.72 7.99
N GLY A 87 19.37 8.22 6.97
CA GLY A 87 19.35 6.79 6.66
C GLY A 87 18.13 6.32 5.90
N ASN A 88 18.01 5.00 5.85
CA ASN A 88 16.91 4.29 5.19
C ASN A 88 15.96 3.68 6.22
N TYR A 89 14.68 3.74 5.92
CA TYR A 89 13.62 3.25 6.78
C TYR A 89 12.55 2.53 5.97
N ALA A 90 12.05 1.44 6.50
CA ALA A 90 10.83 0.83 6.01
C ALA A 90 9.63 1.48 6.70
N LEU A 91 8.61 1.84 5.92
CA LEU A 91 7.30 2.24 6.41
C LEU A 91 6.38 1.02 6.33
N LEU A 92 5.81 0.63 7.47
CA LEU A 92 5.04 -0.60 7.58
C LEU A 92 3.69 -0.34 8.22
N PHE A 93 2.70 -1.13 7.80
CA PHE A 93 1.45 -1.29 8.54
C PHE A 93 1.43 -2.64 9.25
N HIS A 94 1.02 -2.61 10.50
CA HIS A 94 0.75 -3.81 11.29
C HIS A 94 -0.74 -3.89 11.58
N PRO A 95 -1.40 -5.02 11.33
CA PRO A 95 -2.69 -5.27 11.94
C PRO A 95 -2.49 -5.32 13.47
N ASN A 96 -3.36 -4.66 14.21
CA ASN A 96 -3.32 -4.72 15.66
C ASN A 96 -3.82 -6.07 16.15
N THR A 97 -2.94 -6.81 16.80
CA THR A 97 -3.26 -8.09 17.46
C THR A 97 -3.68 -7.89 18.92
N LEU A 98 -3.63 -6.68 19.43
CA LEU A 98 -3.84 -6.38 20.83
C LEU A 98 -5.11 -5.53 21.01
N GLU A 99 -6.07 -6.07 21.70
CA GLU A 99 -7.23 -5.49 22.41
C GLU A 99 -8.08 -4.40 21.73
N ASN A 100 -7.56 -3.73 20.69
CA ASN A 100 -8.30 -2.74 19.94
C ASN A 100 -8.13 -3.01 18.45
N ALA A 101 -9.20 -3.39 17.78
CA ALA A 101 -9.25 -3.54 16.33
C ALA A 101 -8.66 -2.30 15.62
N GLY A 102 -7.69 -2.50 14.76
CA GLY A 102 -7.05 -1.40 14.04
C GLY A 102 -5.68 -1.78 13.50
N MET A 103 -5.00 -0.78 12.97
CA MET A 103 -3.64 -0.92 12.47
C MET A 103 -2.69 0.00 13.21
N SER A 104 -1.42 -0.38 13.25
CA SER A 104 -0.33 0.48 13.68
C SER A 104 0.55 0.81 12.48
N PHE A 105 1.03 2.04 12.44
CA PHE A 105 2.09 2.50 11.56
C PHE A 105 3.43 2.30 12.26
N GLU A 106 4.40 1.75 11.54
CA GLU A 106 5.76 1.58 12.06
C GLU A 106 6.76 2.21 11.10
N VAL A 107 7.77 2.85 11.69
CA VAL A 107 9.00 3.29 11.02
C VAL A 107 10.13 2.43 11.55
N ARG A 108 10.74 1.65 10.67
CA ARG A 108 11.82 0.72 11.00
C ARG A 108 13.10 1.13 10.28
N LYS A 109 14.16 1.41 11.03
CA LYS A 109 15.48 1.65 10.45
C LYS A 109 16.01 0.36 9.83
N ILE A 110 16.45 0.43 8.58
CA ILE A 110 16.94 -0.72 7.83
C ILE A 110 18.36 -0.47 7.33
N ALA A 111 19.09 -1.55 7.05
CA ALA A 111 20.32 -1.47 6.29
C ALA A 111 20.03 -1.00 4.85
N VAL A 112 21.05 -0.51 4.16
CA VAL A 112 20.93 -0.15 2.74
C VAL A 112 20.58 -1.40 1.94
N GLY A 113 19.47 -1.35 1.23
CA GLY A 113 18.98 -2.46 0.40
C GLY A 113 17.57 -2.17 -0.10
N GLU A 114 17.23 -2.69 -1.26
CA GLU A 114 15.88 -2.61 -1.78
C GLU A 114 15.10 -3.81 -1.28
N PHE A 115 13.96 -3.56 -0.67
CA PHE A 115 12.99 -4.58 -0.28
C PHE A 115 11.67 -4.47 -1.09
N LEU A 116 11.55 -3.41 -1.90
CA LEU A 116 10.40 -3.22 -2.78
C LEU A 116 10.69 -3.91 -4.12
N GLU A 117 9.97 -4.98 -4.38
CA GLU A 117 10.12 -5.76 -5.61
C GLU A 117 8.89 -5.60 -6.50
N PRO A 118 9.02 -5.01 -7.70
CA PRO A 118 7.94 -4.99 -8.67
C PRO A 118 7.44 -6.41 -8.96
N GLY A 119 6.11 -6.60 -8.86
CA GLY A 119 5.49 -7.92 -9.05
C GLY A 119 5.38 -8.77 -7.77
N ASN A 120 6.03 -8.39 -6.68
CA ASN A 120 5.89 -9.06 -5.38
C ASN A 120 5.25 -8.14 -4.33
N VAL A 121 3.92 -8.09 -4.33
CA VAL A 121 3.14 -7.28 -3.38
C VAL A 121 3.10 -7.85 -1.95
N MET A 122 3.63 -9.05 -1.76
CA MET A 122 3.67 -9.75 -0.48
C MET A 122 5.08 -9.76 0.12
N THR A 123 5.86 -8.76 -0.19
CA THR A 123 7.22 -8.59 0.35
C THR A 123 7.24 -8.75 1.87
N LEU A 124 8.21 -9.49 2.36
CA LEU A 124 8.41 -9.62 3.80
C LEU A 124 8.93 -8.30 4.37
N ALA A 125 8.52 -7.99 5.60
CA ALA A 125 9.05 -6.84 6.30
C ALA A 125 10.57 -7.02 6.51
N PRO A 126 11.39 -6.04 6.10
CA PRO A 126 12.83 -6.12 6.27
C PRO A 126 13.20 -6.11 7.75
N GLU A 127 14.30 -6.76 8.09
CA GLU A 127 14.86 -6.68 9.44
C GLU A 127 15.37 -5.27 9.74
N GLY A 128 15.32 -4.89 11.02
CA GLY A 128 15.80 -3.58 11.46
C GLY A 128 15.27 -3.16 12.82
N GLU A 129 15.69 -1.97 13.23
CA GLU A 129 15.31 -1.36 14.52
C GLU A 129 14.00 -0.57 14.37
N THR A 130 13.01 -0.87 15.20
CA THR A 130 11.78 -0.08 15.27
C THR A 130 12.07 1.29 15.91
N MET A 131 11.98 2.36 15.10
CA MET A 131 12.17 3.74 15.56
C MET A 131 10.89 4.32 16.15
N LEU A 132 9.75 3.99 15.55
CA LEU A 132 8.42 4.43 15.94
C LEU A 132 7.42 3.33 15.63
N ARG A 133 6.48 3.10 16.54
CA ARG A 133 5.27 2.34 16.27
C ARG A 133 4.11 3.00 17.00
N ALA A 134 3.08 3.39 16.26
CA ALA A 134 1.93 4.11 16.78
C ALA A 134 0.64 3.61 16.13
N PRO A 135 -0.49 3.64 16.83
CA PRO A 135 -1.79 3.39 16.23
C PRO A 135 -2.02 4.33 15.05
N VAL A 136 -2.62 3.81 13.99
CA VAL A 136 -2.98 4.61 12.82
C VAL A 136 -4.50 4.68 12.69
N ARG A 137 -4.99 5.87 12.34
CA ARG A 137 -6.37 6.09 11.92
C ARG A 137 -6.36 6.60 10.50
N PHE A 138 -7.00 5.85 9.62
CA PHE A 138 -7.25 6.31 8.27
C PHE A 138 -8.48 7.19 8.23
N GLU A 139 -8.40 8.27 7.50
CA GLU A 139 -9.57 9.05 7.10
C GLU A 139 -10.20 8.38 5.89
N THR A 140 -11.52 8.27 5.87
CA THR A 140 -12.25 7.88 4.67
C THR A 140 -12.45 9.12 3.80
N VAL A 141 -12.07 9.02 2.53
CA VAL A 141 -12.20 10.12 1.56
C VAL A 141 -13.13 9.71 0.42
N PRO A 142 -13.89 10.67 -0.15
CA PRO A 142 -14.86 10.36 -1.21
C PRO A 142 -14.19 9.89 -2.50
N ASP A 143 -12.99 10.40 -2.78
CA ASP A 143 -12.24 10.06 -3.99
C ASP A 143 -11.43 8.80 -3.78
N THR A 144 -11.73 7.75 -4.52
CA THR A 144 -11.01 6.47 -4.45
C THR A 144 -9.73 6.51 -5.27
N ALA A 145 -8.59 6.35 -4.62
CA ALA A 145 -7.31 6.17 -5.30
C ALA A 145 -7.23 4.75 -5.92
N PRO A 146 -7.04 4.62 -7.24
CA PRO A 146 -7.05 3.32 -7.91
C PRO A 146 -5.84 2.43 -7.57
N ALA A 147 -4.82 3.03 -6.99
CA ALA A 147 -3.62 2.35 -6.53
C ALA A 147 -3.03 3.08 -5.32
N LEU A 148 -2.09 2.43 -4.63
CA LEU A 148 -1.30 3.10 -3.60
C LEU A 148 -0.60 4.32 -4.21
N ALA A 149 -0.79 5.47 -3.59
CA ALA A 149 -0.17 6.74 -3.95
C ALA A 149 0.40 7.41 -2.70
N ILE A 150 1.62 7.91 -2.82
CA ILE A 150 2.29 8.64 -1.75
C ILE A 150 2.76 9.98 -2.29
N GLU A 151 2.45 11.03 -1.56
CA GLU A 151 2.83 12.39 -1.89
C GLU A 151 3.63 13.01 -0.75
N LEU A 152 4.63 13.80 -1.10
CA LEU A 152 5.39 14.64 -0.18
C LEU A 152 5.16 16.10 -0.56
N LEU A 153 4.49 16.84 0.31
CA LEU A 153 4.21 18.26 0.10
C LEU A 153 5.07 19.10 1.05
N PRO A 154 6.06 19.84 0.51
CA PRO A 154 6.87 20.74 1.33
C PRO A 154 5.98 21.82 1.94
N GLY A 155 6.06 21.99 3.26
CA GLY A 155 5.50 23.12 3.99
C GLY A 155 6.61 24.05 4.50
N LYS A 156 6.24 25.07 5.26
CA LYS A 156 7.18 26.05 5.81
C LYS A 156 8.12 25.41 6.86
N ASP A 157 7.56 24.60 7.75
CA ASP A 157 8.29 24.04 8.90
C ASP A 157 8.37 22.51 8.88
N ALA A 158 7.57 21.88 8.04
CA ALA A 158 7.52 20.43 7.89
C ALA A 158 7.07 20.02 6.48
N THR A 159 7.40 18.81 6.09
CA THR A 159 6.90 18.15 4.88
C THR A 159 5.72 17.26 5.25
N THR A 160 4.60 17.40 4.56
CA THR A 160 3.46 16.51 4.76
C THR A 160 3.63 15.27 3.89
N LEU A 161 3.65 14.10 4.53
CA LEU A 161 3.54 12.79 3.89
C LEU A 161 2.06 12.40 3.84
N THR A 162 1.52 12.24 2.65
CA THR A 162 0.16 11.75 2.45
C THR A 162 0.20 10.40 1.77
N VAL A 163 -0.43 9.40 2.39
CA VAL A 163 -0.61 8.05 1.83
C VAL A 163 -2.08 7.90 1.46
N ARG A 164 -2.36 7.59 0.20
CA ARG A 164 -3.71 7.29 -0.30
C ARG A 164 -3.76 5.87 -0.84
N TYR A 165 -4.79 5.12 -0.45
CA TYR A 165 -5.02 3.79 -0.97
C TYR A 165 -6.52 3.45 -0.93
N GLY A 166 -7.15 3.37 -2.08
CA GLY A 166 -8.59 3.29 -2.18
C GLY A 166 -9.25 4.54 -1.61
N ASP A 167 -10.25 4.35 -0.77
CA ASP A 167 -10.97 5.39 -0.04
C ASP A 167 -10.29 5.80 1.28
N ARG A 168 -9.05 5.36 1.52
CA ARG A 168 -8.31 5.62 2.76
C ARG A 168 -7.21 6.64 2.55
N ARG A 169 -7.08 7.56 3.51
CA ARG A 169 -6.03 8.55 3.59
C ARG A 169 -5.36 8.53 4.95
N LEU A 170 -4.03 8.54 4.96
CA LEU A 170 -3.20 8.76 6.13
C LEU A 170 -2.30 9.98 5.88
N VAL A 171 -2.23 10.87 6.85
CA VAL A 171 -1.36 12.05 6.82
C VAL A 171 -0.38 11.99 7.98
N LYS A 172 0.90 12.28 7.70
CA LYS A 172 1.97 12.37 8.67
C LYS A 172 2.81 13.61 8.41
N GLU A 173 3.33 14.21 9.47
CA GLU A 173 4.27 15.33 9.35
C GLU A 173 5.70 14.84 9.50
N LEU A 174 6.54 15.24 8.55
CA LEU A 174 7.98 15.00 8.53
C LEU A 174 8.68 16.35 8.77
N GLY A 175 9.20 16.56 9.96
CA GLY A 175 10.04 17.72 10.28
C GLY A 175 11.49 17.51 9.80
N SER A 176 12.17 18.58 9.44
CA SER A 176 13.60 18.61 9.08
C SER A 176 14.43 19.22 10.18
#